data_6ec0b527986b8cff4897c9480ffb4b3f
#
_entry.id   6ec0b527986b8cff4897c9480ffb4b3f
#
_cell.length_a   1.000
_cell.length_b   1.000
_cell.length_c   1.000
_cell.angle_alpha   90.00
_cell.angle_beta   90.00
_cell.angle_gamma   90.00
#
_symmetry.space_group_name_H-M   'P 1'
#
loop_
_entity.id
_entity.type
_entity.pdbx_description
1 polymer ?
#
loop_
_entity_poly.entity_id
_entity_poly.type
_entity_poly.pdbx_seq_one_letter_code
_entity_poly.pdbx_strand_id
1 'polypeptide(L)'
;MVMAIPRKLVALGDSGVFGWGDPLEGGWCERLRRHWMELPGGPVLYNLGVRGDGLERLAARLSAEVGCRGELRRQLPQGILLGIGLNDTARVGRPDGRPQLDAEGFLFGLQQLLHKAKEIAAVHVIGLTPVEESAMPYAGVLWYSLADIRRYEALLEEACLEANV
;
A
#
# COMPACT_ATOMS: atom_id res chain seq x y z
N MET A 1 2.38 -11.82 25.56
CA MET A 1 1.65 -10.52 25.64
C MET A 1 0.73 -10.48 24.43
N VAL A 2 -0.57 -10.58 24.63
CA VAL A 2 -1.54 -10.46 23.51
C VAL A 2 -1.55 -8.99 23.12
N MET A 3 -1.08 -8.68 21.91
CA MET A 3 -1.19 -7.32 21.39
C MET A 3 -2.66 -6.96 21.26
N ALA A 4 -3.05 -5.84 21.85
CA ALA A 4 -4.42 -5.36 21.73
C ALA A 4 -4.68 -4.99 20.27
N ILE A 5 -5.82 -5.42 19.71
CA ILE A 5 -6.23 -5.04 18.35
C ILE A 5 -6.38 -3.51 18.32
N PRO A 6 -5.72 -2.81 17.38
CA PRO A 6 -5.87 -1.38 17.26
C PRO A 6 -7.32 -1.01 16.94
N ARG A 7 -7.84 0.02 17.59
CA ARG A 7 -9.24 0.42 17.40
C ARG A 7 -9.51 1.10 16.07
N LYS A 8 -8.47 1.69 15.45
CA LYS A 8 -8.58 2.39 14.18
C LYS A 8 -7.31 2.23 13.37
N LEU A 9 -7.45 1.69 12.17
CA LEU A 9 -6.40 1.60 11.15
C LEU A 9 -6.84 2.28 9.86
N VAL A 10 -5.87 2.75 9.11
CA VAL A 10 -6.04 3.15 7.72
C VAL A 10 -5.19 2.27 6.82
N ALA A 11 -5.74 1.75 5.75
CA ALA A 11 -5.02 1.04 4.70
C ALA A 11 -4.87 1.97 3.49
N LEU A 12 -3.65 2.39 3.22
CA LEU A 12 -3.29 3.25 2.10
C LEU A 12 -2.55 2.42 1.05
N GLY A 13 -2.85 2.66 -0.20
CA GLY A 13 -2.20 1.94 -1.29
C GLY A 13 -2.89 2.15 -2.62
N ASP A 14 -2.63 1.22 -3.52
CA ASP A 14 -3.11 1.24 -4.89
C ASP A 14 -4.40 0.41 -5.10
N SER A 15 -4.54 -0.16 -6.30
CA SER A 15 -5.67 -1.02 -6.67
C SER A 15 -5.75 -2.32 -5.85
N GLY A 16 -4.63 -2.82 -5.33
CA GLY A 16 -4.59 -4.00 -4.47
C GLY A 16 -5.24 -3.73 -3.11
N VAL A 17 -5.01 -2.55 -2.53
CA VAL A 17 -5.69 -2.10 -1.31
C VAL A 17 -7.15 -1.77 -1.59
N PHE A 18 -7.43 -1.11 -2.73
CA PHE A 18 -8.80 -0.82 -3.17
C PHE A 18 -9.66 -2.10 -3.31
N GLY A 19 -9.02 -3.23 -3.68
CA GLY A 19 -9.71 -4.51 -3.92
C GLY A 19 -10.14 -4.71 -5.38
N TRP A 20 -9.41 -4.08 -6.32
CA TRP A 20 -9.67 -4.22 -7.74
C TRP A 20 -9.53 -5.67 -8.20
N GLY A 21 -10.53 -6.14 -8.96
CA GLY A 21 -10.52 -7.49 -9.52
C GLY A 21 -11.17 -8.55 -8.64
N ASP A 22 -11.62 -8.22 -7.43
CA ASP A 22 -12.40 -9.10 -6.57
C ASP A 22 -13.87 -8.66 -6.50
N PRO A 23 -14.74 -9.15 -7.42
CA PRO A 23 -16.14 -8.75 -7.48
C PRO A 23 -16.98 -9.36 -6.35
N LEU A 24 -16.48 -10.38 -5.65
CA LEU A 24 -17.22 -11.12 -4.63
C LEU A 24 -17.08 -10.48 -3.24
N GLU A 25 -15.87 -10.11 -2.87
CA GLU A 25 -15.59 -9.66 -1.51
C GLU A 25 -14.88 -8.31 -1.42
N GLY A 26 -14.49 -7.71 -2.55
CA GLY A 26 -13.88 -6.38 -2.58
C GLY A 26 -12.43 -6.34 -2.11
N GLY A 27 -11.71 -7.46 -2.19
CA GLY A 27 -10.30 -7.57 -1.84
C GLY A 27 -10.03 -7.82 -0.35
N TRP A 28 -8.74 -8.01 -0.03
CA TRP A 28 -8.28 -8.36 1.32
C TRP A 28 -8.62 -7.29 2.37
N CYS A 29 -8.54 -6.03 2.00
CA CYS A 29 -8.81 -4.92 2.91
C CYS A 29 -10.28 -4.87 3.34
N GLU A 30 -11.19 -5.11 2.41
CA GLU A 30 -12.62 -5.16 2.69
C GLU A 30 -13.00 -6.40 3.51
N ARG A 31 -12.38 -7.57 3.24
CA ARG A 31 -12.55 -8.77 4.08
C ARG A 31 -12.10 -8.52 5.52
N LEU A 32 -10.94 -7.91 5.70
CA LEU A 32 -10.42 -7.56 7.02
C LEU A 32 -11.35 -6.55 7.72
N ARG A 33 -11.83 -5.54 7.00
CA ARG A 33 -12.77 -4.54 7.53
C ARG A 33 -14.05 -5.19 8.04
N ARG A 34 -14.65 -6.08 7.26
CA ARG A 34 -15.88 -6.81 7.65
C ARG A 34 -15.65 -7.68 8.87
N HIS A 35 -14.58 -8.47 8.88
CA HIS A 35 -14.22 -9.30 10.02
C HIS A 35 -14.02 -8.47 11.29
N TRP A 36 -13.38 -7.32 11.18
CA TRP A 36 -13.16 -6.44 12.34
C TRP A 36 -14.43 -5.82 12.89
N MET A 37 -15.43 -5.55 12.07
CA MET A 37 -16.73 -5.04 12.55
C MET A 37 -17.48 -6.05 13.42
N GLU A 38 -17.17 -7.34 13.30
CA GLU A 38 -17.75 -8.42 14.13
C GLU A 38 -17.10 -8.51 15.51
N LEU A 39 -15.91 -7.93 15.69
CA LEU A 39 -15.18 -8.00 16.94
C LEU A 39 -15.77 -7.07 18.01
N PRO A 40 -15.70 -7.47 19.33
CA PRO A 40 -16.13 -6.61 20.41
C PRO A 40 -15.38 -5.28 20.42
N GLY A 41 -16.12 -4.17 20.56
CA GLY A 41 -15.56 -2.82 20.59
C GLY A 41 -15.47 -2.14 19.23
N GLY A 42 -15.87 -2.83 18.14
CA GLY A 42 -16.03 -2.27 16.81
C GLY A 42 -14.77 -1.57 16.24
N PRO A 43 -13.62 -2.26 16.12
CA PRO A 43 -12.45 -1.65 15.50
C PRO A 43 -12.77 -1.23 14.07
N VAL A 44 -12.19 -0.11 13.64
CA VAL A 44 -12.46 0.51 12.35
C VAL A 44 -11.24 0.41 11.44
N LEU A 45 -11.47 -0.05 10.21
CA LEU A 45 -10.48 -0.03 9.14
C LEU A 45 -11.02 0.82 7.98
N TYR A 46 -10.28 1.86 7.62
CA TYR A 46 -10.57 2.66 6.43
C TYR A 46 -9.77 2.14 5.24
N ASN A 47 -10.47 1.75 4.18
CA ASN A 47 -9.84 1.43 2.90
C ASN A 47 -9.65 2.71 2.10
N LEU A 48 -8.40 3.13 1.94
CA LEU A 48 -7.96 4.32 1.22
C LEU A 48 -7.10 3.95 0.00
N GLY A 49 -7.37 2.81 -0.59
CA GLY A 49 -6.76 2.38 -1.85
C GLY A 49 -7.22 3.26 -3.01
N VAL A 50 -6.29 3.70 -3.85
CA VAL A 50 -6.58 4.48 -5.06
C VAL A 50 -5.95 3.79 -6.26
N ARG A 51 -6.78 3.38 -7.22
CA ARG A 51 -6.30 2.66 -8.41
C ARG A 51 -5.28 3.47 -9.21
N GLY A 52 -4.18 2.82 -9.55
CA GLY A 52 -3.10 3.43 -10.34
C GLY A 52 -2.14 4.31 -9.55
N ASP A 53 -2.31 4.43 -8.23
CA ASP A 53 -1.33 5.14 -7.41
C ASP A 53 0.01 4.40 -7.43
N GLY A 54 1.08 5.17 -7.65
CA GLY A 54 2.44 4.84 -7.30
C GLY A 54 2.85 5.53 -6.01
N LEU A 55 4.09 5.31 -5.61
CA LEU A 55 4.67 5.79 -4.37
C LEU A 55 4.53 7.31 -4.17
N GLU A 56 4.83 8.10 -5.21
CA GLU A 56 4.78 9.57 -5.13
C GLU A 56 3.38 10.10 -4.85
N ARG A 57 2.36 9.54 -5.51
CA ARG A 57 0.97 9.94 -5.31
C ARG A 57 0.47 9.60 -3.92
N LEU A 58 0.82 8.40 -3.43
CA LEU A 58 0.49 8.00 -2.07
C LEU A 58 1.18 8.92 -1.05
N ALA A 59 2.47 9.21 -1.22
CA ALA A 59 3.21 10.11 -0.34
C ALA A 59 2.59 11.51 -0.27
N ALA A 60 2.10 12.03 -1.38
CA ALA A 60 1.46 13.35 -1.46
C ALA A 60 0.15 13.42 -0.63
N ARG A 61 -0.63 12.34 -0.57
CA ARG A 61 -1.92 12.32 0.13
C ARG A 61 -1.89 11.74 1.56
N LEU A 62 -0.79 11.12 1.98
CA LEU A 62 -0.67 10.43 3.26
C LEU A 62 -1.19 11.25 4.44
N SER A 63 -0.63 12.42 4.69
CA SER A 63 -0.96 13.23 5.86
C SER A 63 -2.41 13.73 5.86
N ALA A 64 -2.90 14.16 4.69
CA ALA A 64 -4.27 14.63 4.55
C ALA A 64 -5.28 13.51 4.78
N GLU A 65 -5.03 12.34 4.19
CA GLU A 65 -5.91 11.17 4.30
C GLU A 65 -5.97 10.64 5.74
N VAL A 66 -4.83 10.51 6.40
CA VAL A 66 -4.77 10.04 7.79
C VAL A 66 -5.40 11.07 8.72
N GLY A 67 -5.10 12.35 8.55
CA GLY A 67 -5.61 13.44 9.38
C GLY A 67 -7.14 13.60 9.33
N CYS A 68 -7.77 13.24 8.21
CA CYS A 68 -9.24 13.28 8.07
C CYS A 68 -9.97 12.12 8.78
N ARG A 69 -9.27 11.08 9.20
CA ARG A 69 -9.88 9.85 9.74
C ARG A 69 -9.96 9.81 11.26
N GLY A 70 -9.88 10.97 11.90
CA GLY A 70 -10.13 11.12 13.33
C GLY A 70 -11.62 11.40 13.59
N GLU A 71 -12.31 10.53 14.31
CA GLU A 71 -13.67 10.82 14.78
C GLU A 71 -13.64 12.03 15.72
N LEU A 72 -14.52 12.99 15.47
CA LEU A 72 -14.53 14.27 16.20
C LEU A 72 -13.18 15.01 16.15
N ARG A 73 -12.34 14.71 15.16
CA ARG A 73 -10.98 15.30 14.98
C ARG A 73 -10.05 15.12 16.18
N ARG A 74 -10.31 14.15 17.04
CA ARG A 74 -9.55 13.93 18.29
C ARG A 74 -8.91 12.54 18.41
N GLN A 75 -9.25 11.63 17.50
CA GLN A 75 -8.78 10.25 17.55
C GLN A 75 -8.08 9.90 16.23
N LEU A 76 -6.80 10.20 16.15
CA LEU A 76 -5.98 9.78 15.00
C LEU A 76 -5.98 8.24 14.88
N PRO A 77 -5.81 7.70 13.68
CA PRO A 77 -5.56 6.29 13.48
C PRO A 77 -4.37 5.81 14.32
N GLN A 78 -4.47 4.60 14.88
CA GLN A 78 -3.43 3.99 15.70
C GLN A 78 -2.40 3.25 14.85
N GLY A 79 -2.73 2.96 13.60
CA GLY A 79 -1.84 2.30 12.68
C GLY A 79 -2.17 2.59 11.22
N ILE A 80 -1.15 2.42 10.40
CA ILE A 80 -1.19 2.61 8.95
C ILE A 80 -0.74 1.30 8.31
N LEU A 81 -1.56 0.75 7.41
CA LEU A 81 -1.18 -0.34 6.52
C LEU A 81 -0.82 0.28 5.16
N LEU A 82 0.38 0.01 4.67
CA LEU A 82 0.85 0.49 3.37
C LEU A 82 0.95 -0.67 2.38
N GLY A 83 0.25 -0.59 1.26
CA GLY A 83 0.33 -1.55 0.16
C GLY A 83 0.57 -0.82 -1.15
N ILE A 84 1.84 -0.55 -1.48
CA ILE A 84 2.24 0.31 -2.61
C ILE A 84 3.51 -0.22 -3.27
N GLY A 85 3.72 0.11 -4.52
CA GLY A 85 4.95 -0.16 -5.25
C GLY A 85 4.74 -0.98 -6.53
N LEU A 86 3.65 -1.72 -6.64
CA LEU A 86 3.41 -2.53 -7.85
C LEU A 86 3.35 -1.66 -9.10
N ASN A 87 2.65 -0.54 -9.08
CA ASN A 87 2.55 0.36 -10.23
C ASN A 87 3.89 1.00 -10.57
N ASP A 88 4.76 1.22 -9.59
CA ASP A 88 6.09 1.79 -9.79
C ASP A 88 6.99 0.87 -10.63
N THR A 89 6.79 -0.46 -10.52
CA THR A 89 7.54 -1.46 -11.32
C THR A 89 7.12 -1.49 -12.79
N ALA A 90 5.92 -1.00 -13.13
CA ALA A 90 5.36 -1.13 -14.47
C ALA A 90 6.18 -0.43 -15.53
N ARG A 91 6.57 -1.15 -16.58
CA ARG A 91 7.25 -0.60 -17.75
C ARG A 91 6.22 -0.12 -18.76
N VAL A 92 6.43 1.06 -19.33
CA VAL A 92 5.46 1.69 -20.22
C VAL A 92 5.78 1.40 -21.69
N GLY A 93 4.77 0.97 -22.42
CA GLY A 93 4.78 0.79 -23.88
C GLY A 93 5.42 -0.51 -24.36
N ARG A 94 6.44 -1.02 -23.68
CA ARG A 94 7.16 -2.24 -24.10
C ARG A 94 7.83 -2.93 -22.90
N PRO A 95 8.09 -4.25 -22.97
CA PRO A 95 8.62 -5.03 -21.83
C PRO A 95 10.02 -4.60 -21.38
N ASP A 96 10.81 -3.99 -22.26
CA ASP A 96 12.13 -3.42 -21.97
C ASP A 96 12.10 -1.88 -21.77
N GLY A 97 10.91 -1.29 -21.64
CA GLY A 97 10.70 0.13 -21.35
C GLY A 97 11.23 0.54 -19.98
N ARG A 98 11.18 1.84 -19.70
CA ARG A 98 11.51 2.34 -18.35
C ARG A 98 10.38 2.03 -17.38
N PRO A 99 10.67 1.67 -16.11
CA PRO A 99 9.66 1.59 -15.08
C PRO A 99 9.04 2.97 -14.81
N GLN A 100 7.85 3.01 -14.24
CA GLN A 100 7.21 4.29 -13.91
C GLN A 100 8.00 5.10 -12.88
N LEU A 101 8.62 4.42 -11.93
CA LEU A 101 9.61 5.00 -11.02
C LEU A 101 10.83 4.08 -11.01
N ASP A 102 12.02 4.60 -11.18
CA ASP A 102 13.23 3.77 -11.14
C ASP A 102 13.55 3.29 -9.71
N ALA A 103 14.44 2.31 -9.62
CA ALA A 103 14.74 1.64 -8.36
C ALA A 103 15.35 2.58 -7.30
N GLU A 104 16.17 3.55 -7.71
CA GLU A 104 16.78 4.52 -6.81
C GLU A 104 15.75 5.51 -6.27
N GLY A 105 14.92 6.06 -7.16
CA GLY A 105 13.81 6.93 -6.78
C GLY A 105 12.78 6.21 -5.91
N PHE A 106 12.52 4.91 -6.19
CA PHE A 106 11.62 4.10 -5.39
C PHE A 106 12.16 3.91 -3.96
N LEU A 107 13.40 3.48 -3.79
CA LEU A 107 14.01 3.29 -2.48
C LEU A 107 14.02 4.59 -1.68
N PHE A 108 14.51 5.67 -2.28
CA PHE A 108 14.56 6.99 -1.64
C PHE A 108 13.17 7.47 -1.21
N GLY A 109 12.20 7.44 -2.13
CA GLY A 109 10.83 7.87 -1.84
C GLY A 109 10.14 7.02 -0.77
N LEU A 110 10.41 5.71 -0.75
CA LEU A 110 9.88 4.80 0.26
C LEU A 110 10.44 5.08 1.66
N GLN A 111 11.75 5.32 1.78
CA GLN A 111 12.39 5.74 3.04
C GLN A 111 11.73 7.02 3.59
N GLN A 112 11.49 8.02 2.73
CA GLN A 112 10.80 9.26 3.12
C GLN A 112 9.34 9.01 3.53
N LEU A 113 8.62 8.16 2.80
CA LEU A 113 7.24 7.79 3.10
C LEU A 113 7.15 7.08 4.46
N LEU A 114 8.00 6.09 4.71
CA LEU A 114 8.03 5.34 5.97
C LEU A 114 8.38 6.24 7.15
N HIS A 115 9.38 7.11 7.01
CA HIS A 115 9.73 8.09 8.04
C HIS A 115 8.52 8.96 8.40
N LYS A 116 7.89 9.57 7.42
CA LYS A 116 6.72 10.41 7.62
C LYS A 116 5.51 9.67 8.20
N ALA A 117 5.27 8.44 7.76
CA ALA A 117 4.17 7.62 8.27
C ALA A 117 4.38 7.25 9.74
N LYS A 118 5.60 6.92 10.14
CA LYS A 118 5.96 6.59 11.54
C LYS A 118 5.82 7.76 12.50
N GLU A 119 5.98 9.00 12.04
CA GLU A 119 5.69 10.18 12.85
C GLU A 119 4.20 10.30 13.21
N ILE A 120 3.32 9.67 12.43
CA ILE A 120 1.87 9.76 12.62
C ILE A 120 1.35 8.58 13.46
N ALA A 121 1.73 7.34 13.12
CA ALA A 121 1.22 6.13 13.78
C ALA A 121 2.16 4.92 13.55
N ALA A 122 1.84 3.79 14.19
CA ALA A 122 2.50 2.52 13.87
C ALA A 122 2.28 2.14 12.41
N VAL A 123 3.33 1.69 11.72
CA VAL A 123 3.30 1.36 10.29
C VAL A 123 3.49 -0.13 10.09
N HIS A 124 2.72 -0.70 9.18
CA HIS A 124 2.88 -2.06 8.66
C HIS A 124 2.86 -1.99 7.14
N VAL A 125 3.79 -2.66 6.50
CA VAL A 125 3.92 -2.69 5.05
C VAL A 125 3.51 -4.05 4.51
N ILE A 126 2.78 -4.04 3.41
CA ILE A 126 2.34 -5.24 2.70
C ILE A 126 3.22 -5.38 1.46
N GLY A 127 3.79 -6.56 1.26
CA GLY A 127 4.63 -6.88 0.12
C GLY A 127 3.92 -6.81 -1.23
N LEU A 128 4.69 -6.81 -2.29
CA LEU A 128 4.17 -6.68 -3.66
C LEU A 128 3.48 -7.96 -4.12
N THR A 129 2.34 -7.81 -4.76
CA THR A 129 1.59 -8.94 -5.31
C THR A 129 2.26 -9.44 -6.60
N PRO A 130 2.48 -10.76 -6.75
CA PRO A 130 2.94 -11.33 -8.00
C PRO A 130 1.91 -11.14 -9.13
N VAL A 131 2.38 -11.11 -10.36
CA VAL A 131 1.55 -10.94 -11.56
C VAL A 131 1.62 -12.16 -12.46
N GLU A 132 0.60 -12.32 -13.30
CA GLU A 132 0.59 -13.29 -14.40
C GLU A 132 1.20 -12.64 -15.65
N GLU A 133 2.48 -12.95 -15.94
CA GLU A 133 3.22 -12.35 -17.04
C GLU A 133 2.61 -12.64 -18.42
N SER A 134 1.94 -13.77 -18.57
CA SER A 134 1.28 -14.16 -19.83
C SER A 134 0.09 -13.26 -20.18
N ALA A 135 -0.44 -12.52 -19.19
CA ALA A 135 -1.54 -11.57 -19.38
C ALA A 135 -1.06 -10.15 -19.78
N MET A 136 0.24 -9.95 -19.94
CA MET A 136 0.77 -8.63 -20.33
C MET A 136 0.64 -8.37 -21.85
N PRO A 137 0.47 -7.12 -22.29
CA PRO A 137 0.45 -5.88 -21.50
C PRO A 137 -0.91 -5.64 -20.81
N TYR A 138 -0.87 -5.20 -19.55
CA TYR A 138 -2.06 -4.75 -18.86
C TYR A 138 -2.54 -3.41 -19.44
N ALA A 139 -3.85 -3.28 -19.64
CA ALA A 139 -4.47 -2.10 -20.27
C ALA A 139 -3.82 -1.69 -21.61
N GLY A 140 -3.21 -2.64 -22.33
CA GLY A 140 -2.59 -2.42 -23.64
C GLY A 140 -1.23 -1.70 -23.63
N VAL A 141 -0.74 -1.23 -22.49
CA VAL A 141 0.47 -0.39 -22.42
C VAL A 141 1.41 -0.69 -21.25
N LEU A 142 0.97 -1.35 -20.19
CA LEU A 142 1.77 -1.58 -18.99
C LEU A 142 2.30 -3.01 -18.96
N TRP A 143 3.60 -3.13 -18.77
CA TRP A 143 4.31 -4.40 -18.68
C TRP A 143 4.85 -4.60 -17.27
N TYR A 144 4.35 -5.63 -16.61
CA TYR A 144 4.83 -6.08 -15.31
C TYR A 144 5.62 -7.37 -15.48
N SER A 145 6.68 -7.54 -14.70
CA SER A 145 7.45 -8.78 -14.68
C SER A 145 7.72 -9.23 -13.25
N LEU A 146 7.79 -10.54 -13.04
CA LEU A 146 8.17 -11.10 -11.74
C LEU A 146 9.60 -10.70 -11.35
N ALA A 147 10.47 -10.49 -12.34
CA ALA A 147 11.84 -10.03 -12.08
C ALA A 147 11.88 -8.61 -11.49
N ASP A 148 11.12 -7.68 -12.07
CA ASP A 148 11.02 -6.31 -11.54
C ASP A 148 10.33 -6.32 -10.16
N ILE A 149 9.24 -7.07 -10.00
CA ILE A 149 8.54 -7.19 -8.72
C ILE A 149 9.50 -7.67 -7.62
N ARG A 150 10.25 -8.73 -7.84
CA ARG A 150 11.23 -9.24 -6.86
C ARG A 150 12.31 -8.22 -6.53
N ARG A 151 12.76 -7.47 -7.52
CA ARG A 151 13.73 -6.39 -7.32
C ARG A 151 13.19 -5.29 -6.41
N TYR A 152 11.97 -4.82 -6.67
CA TYR A 152 11.33 -3.76 -5.88
C TYR A 152 10.88 -4.27 -4.51
N GLU A 153 10.50 -5.53 -4.40
CA GLU A 153 10.24 -6.17 -3.11
C GLU A 153 11.48 -6.16 -2.21
N ALA A 154 12.66 -6.48 -2.76
CA ALA A 154 13.91 -6.41 -2.00
C ALA A 154 14.23 -4.97 -1.52
N LEU A 155 13.96 -3.96 -2.33
CA LEU A 155 14.12 -2.55 -1.92
C LEU A 155 13.10 -2.16 -0.84
N LEU A 156 11.88 -2.69 -0.93
CA LEU A 156 10.85 -2.50 0.07
C LEU A 156 11.25 -3.12 1.40
N GLU A 157 11.77 -4.35 1.40
CA GLU A 157 12.30 -5.01 2.59
C GLU A 157 13.47 -4.23 3.20
N GLU A 158 14.42 -3.75 2.37
CA GLU A 158 15.55 -2.92 2.80
C GLU A 158 15.06 -1.66 3.53
N ALA A 159 14.15 -0.91 2.92
CA ALA A 159 13.60 0.30 3.54
C ALA A 159 12.84 0.03 4.84
N CYS A 160 12.10 -1.09 4.90
CA CYS A 160 11.39 -1.51 6.12
C CYS A 160 12.37 -1.85 7.26
N LEU A 161 13.44 -2.59 6.96
CA LEU A 161 14.47 -2.93 7.94
C LEU A 161 15.17 -1.68 8.48
N GLU A 162 15.57 -0.76 7.62
CA GLU A 162 16.18 0.52 8.01
C GLU A 162 15.23 1.37 8.85
N ALA A 163 13.96 1.42 8.47
CA ALA A 163 12.94 2.15 9.21
C ALA A 163 12.48 1.44 10.50
N ASN A 164 12.86 0.20 10.72
CA ASN A 164 12.37 -0.64 11.81
C ASN A 164 10.83 -0.73 11.81
N VAL A 165 10.31 -1.22 10.68
CA VAL A 165 8.87 -1.41 10.39
C VAL A 165 8.61 -2.88 10.11
#